data_035e60853784246130304b7acf1004fc
#
_entry.id   035e60853784246130304b7acf1004fc
#
_cell.length_a   1.000
_cell.length_b   1.000
_cell.length_c   1.000
_cell.angle_alpha   90.00
_cell.angle_beta   90.00
_cell.angle_gamma   90.00
#
_symmetry.space_group_name_H-M   'P 1'
#
loop_
_entity.id
_entity.type
_entity.pdbx_description
1 polymer ?
#
loop_
_entity_poly.entity_id
_entity_poly.type
_entity_poly.pdbx_seq_one_letter_code
_entity_poly.pdbx_strand_id
1 'polypeptide(L)'
;MAWLLKEELPDVDMEKVIHMCLLHDLGEAVTGDIPAFEKKEQDRSVERKAVDGLLSILPGKTGEEAKVLFAEMNALKTEEAKVYKALDKLEAVIAHNESDISTWLPLEYELQQTYAAESVKGFPILEEIQRLAVEKTLEKIAEEKAGRNPEDGRREE
;
A
#
# COMPACT_ATOMS: atom_id res chain seq x y z
N MET A 1 -11.50 1.24 -0.88
CA MET A 1 -11.54 -0.13 -1.46
C MET A 1 -12.19 -1.14 -0.52
N ALA A 2 -11.73 -1.34 0.72
CA ALA A 2 -12.24 -2.40 1.62
C ALA A 2 -13.78 -2.48 1.71
N TRP A 3 -14.45 -1.34 1.89
CA TRP A 3 -15.91 -1.30 1.95
C TRP A 3 -16.60 -1.85 0.69
N LEU A 4 -16.04 -1.58 -0.49
CA LEU A 4 -16.62 -1.99 -1.78
C LEU A 4 -16.45 -3.49 -2.06
N LEU A 5 -15.47 -4.13 -1.42
CA LEU A 5 -15.14 -5.54 -1.65
C LEU A 5 -15.81 -6.50 -0.66
N LYS A 6 -16.70 -5.99 0.19
CA LYS A 6 -17.34 -6.79 1.24
C LYS A 6 -18.11 -8.00 0.71
N GLU A 7 -18.78 -7.86 -0.43
CA GLU A 7 -19.56 -8.94 -1.03
C GLU A 7 -18.69 -9.90 -1.85
N GLU A 8 -17.52 -9.45 -2.28
CA GLU A 8 -16.56 -10.24 -3.07
C GLU A 8 -15.65 -11.13 -2.20
N LEU A 9 -15.58 -10.84 -0.89
CA LEU A 9 -14.77 -11.56 0.09
C LEU A 9 -15.64 -12.02 1.29
N PRO A 10 -16.65 -12.88 1.06
CA PRO A 10 -17.64 -13.22 2.08
C PRO A 10 -17.09 -13.99 3.28
N ASP A 11 -15.95 -14.67 3.14
CA ASP A 11 -15.29 -15.44 4.19
C ASP A 11 -14.30 -14.62 5.02
N VAL A 12 -14.13 -13.33 4.70
CA VAL A 12 -13.23 -12.39 5.38
C VAL A 12 -14.02 -11.41 6.22
N ASP A 13 -13.62 -11.22 7.46
CA ASP A 13 -14.17 -10.16 8.32
C ASP A 13 -13.73 -8.76 7.81
N MET A 14 -14.48 -8.24 6.86
CA MET A 14 -14.18 -6.95 6.23
C MET A 14 -14.31 -5.76 7.19
N GLU A 15 -15.07 -5.89 8.31
CA GLU A 15 -15.09 -4.85 9.33
C GLU A 15 -13.74 -4.77 10.05
N LYS A 16 -13.16 -5.91 10.39
CA LYS A 16 -11.80 -6.00 10.93
C LYS A 16 -10.75 -5.48 9.93
N VAL A 17 -10.87 -5.83 8.65
CA VAL A 17 -9.98 -5.30 7.58
C VAL A 17 -10.05 -3.77 7.52
N ILE A 18 -11.25 -3.18 7.61
CA ILE A 18 -11.42 -1.72 7.62
C ILE A 18 -10.72 -1.11 8.82
N HIS A 19 -10.83 -1.71 10.02
CA HIS A 19 -10.10 -1.23 11.19
C HIS A 19 -8.59 -1.31 11.00
N MET A 20 -8.06 -2.38 10.39
CA MET A 20 -6.65 -2.50 10.04
C MET A 20 -6.22 -1.38 9.08
N CYS A 21 -6.99 -1.14 8.01
CA CYS A 21 -6.71 -0.07 7.05
C CYS A 21 -6.76 1.35 7.66
N LEU A 22 -7.58 1.57 8.69
CA LEU A 22 -7.66 2.87 9.37
C LEU A 22 -6.48 3.12 10.32
N LEU A 23 -5.89 2.05 10.86
CA LEU A 23 -4.90 2.15 11.92
C LEU A 23 -3.46 1.86 11.47
N HIS A 24 -3.26 1.32 10.26
CA HIS A 24 -1.96 0.78 9.84
C HIS A 24 -0.82 1.80 9.90
N ASP A 25 -1.08 3.06 9.57
CA ASP A 25 -0.10 4.14 9.57
C ASP A 25 -0.03 4.94 10.88
N LEU A 26 -0.66 4.43 11.96
CA LEU A 26 -0.67 5.13 13.25
C LEU A 26 0.73 5.48 13.75
N GLY A 27 1.72 4.64 13.46
CA GLY A 27 3.12 4.89 13.80
C GLY A 27 3.71 6.11 13.09
N GLU A 28 3.30 6.35 11.88
CA GLU A 28 3.78 7.45 11.03
C GLU A 28 3.33 8.84 11.52
N ALA A 29 2.28 8.89 12.34
CA ALA A 29 1.89 10.10 13.06
C ALA A 29 3.02 10.65 13.98
N VAL A 30 3.96 9.80 14.36
CA VAL A 30 5.13 10.15 15.21
C VAL A 30 6.42 10.19 14.41
N THR A 31 6.60 9.24 13.48
CA THR A 31 7.87 9.07 12.73
C THR A 31 7.91 9.83 11.41
N GLY A 32 6.76 10.23 10.88
CA GLY A 32 6.60 10.63 9.49
C GLY A 32 6.56 9.43 8.56
N ASP A 33 6.02 9.63 7.37
CA ASP A 33 6.01 8.64 6.29
C ASP A 33 7.40 8.59 5.61
N ILE A 34 7.95 7.38 5.53
CA ILE A 34 9.21 7.10 4.84
C ILE A 34 8.88 6.17 3.67
N PRO A 35 9.26 6.52 2.41
CA PRO A 35 9.02 5.66 1.26
C PRO A 35 9.46 4.21 1.51
N ALA A 36 8.63 3.24 1.12
CA ALA A 36 8.82 1.83 1.46
C ALA A 36 10.20 1.28 1.02
N PHE A 37 10.75 1.81 -0.09
CA PHE A 37 12.06 1.43 -0.62
C PHE A 37 13.26 2.12 0.08
N GLU A 38 13.01 3.14 0.91
CA GLU A 38 14.02 3.80 1.76
C GLU A 38 13.97 3.31 3.21
N LYS A 39 12.84 2.73 3.65
CA LYS A 39 12.56 2.33 5.03
C LYS A 39 13.48 1.20 5.50
N LYS A 40 14.31 1.47 6.51
CA LYS A 40 15.28 0.54 7.11
C LYS A 40 14.70 -0.18 8.33
N GLU A 41 15.36 -1.23 8.80
CA GLU A 41 14.91 -1.95 10.01
C GLU A 41 14.92 -1.08 11.27
N GLN A 42 15.81 -0.09 11.33
CA GLN A 42 15.82 0.89 12.43
C GLN A 42 14.54 1.74 12.44
N ASP A 43 14.08 2.18 11.26
CA ASP A 43 12.87 2.99 11.09
C ASP A 43 11.65 2.18 11.51
N ARG A 44 11.56 0.92 11.08
CA ARG A 44 10.51 -0.02 11.50
C ARG A 44 10.50 -0.25 13.02
N SER A 45 11.67 -0.29 13.66
CA SER A 45 11.78 -0.42 15.12
C SER A 45 11.29 0.82 15.86
N VAL A 46 11.59 2.02 15.34
CA VAL A 46 11.12 3.29 15.90
C VAL A 46 9.61 3.40 15.74
N GLU A 47 9.09 3.08 14.57
CA GLU A 47 7.66 3.08 14.28
C GLU A 47 6.88 2.11 15.18
N ARG A 48 7.36 0.88 15.37
CA ARG A 48 6.74 -0.07 16.32
C ARG A 48 6.66 0.50 17.74
N LYS A 49 7.73 1.15 18.23
CA LYS A 49 7.73 1.80 19.55
C LYS A 49 6.76 2.97 19.62
N ALA A 50 6.62 3.73 18.52
CA ALA A 50 5.66 4.82 18.44
C ALA A 50 4.22 4.28 18.54
N VAL A 51 3.89 3.20 17.81
CA VAL A 51 2.60 2.51 17.90
C VAL A 51 2.36 2.03 19.34
N ASP A 52 3.31 1.31 19.94
CA ASP A 52 3.19 0.82 21.33
C ASP A 52 2.91 1.96 22.33
N GLY A 53 3.60 3.09 22.15
CA GLY A 53 3.40 4.30 22.95
C GLY A 53 1.98 4.86 22.80
N LEU A 54 1.50 5.01 21.56
CA LEU A 54 0.15 5.51 21.26
C LEU A 54 -0.94 4.57 21.80
N LEU A 55 -0.78 3.26 21.61
CA LEU A 55 -1.73 2.26 22.10
C LEU A 55 -1.76 2.21 23.63
N SER A 56 -0.67 2.53 24.31
CA SER A 56 -0.59 2.52 25.76
C SER A 56 -1.43 3.60 26.45
N ILE A 57 -1.73 4.71 25.75
CA ILE A 57 -2.57 5.79 26.28
C ILE A 57 -4.06 5.55 26.06
N LEU A 58 -4.44 4.54 25.27
CA LEU A 58 -5.83 4.19 25.07
C LEU A 58 -6.41 3.53 26.33
N PRO A 59 -7.61 3.94 26.78
CA PRO A 59 -8.17 3.43 28.03
C PRO A 59 -8.71 2.00 27.89
N GLY A 60 -8.49 1.19 28.93
CA GLY A 60 -9.19 -0.07 29.19
C GLY A 60 -9.13 -1.06 28.02
N LYS A 61 -10.28 -1.61 27.70
CA LYS A 61 -10.44 -2.69 26.70
C LYS A 61 -10.04 -2.27 25.28
N THR A 62 -10.28 -1.02 24.92
CA THR A 62 -9.94 -0.49 23.57
C THR A 62 -8.45 -0.57 23.29
N GLY A 63 -7.59 -0.25 24.26
CA GLY A 63 -6.15 -0.37 24.09
C GLY A 63 -5.69 -1.81 23.90
N GLU A 64 -6.27 -2.75 24.62
CA GLU A 64 -5.92 -4.18 24.46
C GLU A 64 -6.40 -4.73 23.11
N GLU A 65 -7.61 -4.39 22.66
CA GLU A 65 -8.14 -4.79 21.36
C GLU A 65 -7.28 -4.23 20.20
N ALA A 66 -6.86 -2.98 20.30
CA ALA A 66 -5.97 -2.37 19.30
C ALA A 66 -4.60 -3.06 19.26
N LYS A 67 -4.00 -3.42 20.41
CA LYS A 67 -2.74 -4.17 20.44
C LYS A 67 -2.87 -5.54 19.78
N VAL A 68 -3.97 -6.26 20.03
CA VAL A 68 -4.24 -7.56 19.38
C VAL A 68 -4.35 -7.38 17.87
N LEU A 69 -5.06 -6.34 17.41
CA LEU A 69 -5.19 -6.03 15.99
C LEU A 69 -3.84 -5.74 15.33
N PHE A 70 -2.99 -4.91 15.93
CA PHE A 70 -1.64 -4.63 15.43
C PHE A 70 -0.74 -5.87 15.42
N ALA A 71 -0.85 -6.74 16.42
CA ALA A 71 -0.11 -8.00 16.45
C ALA A 71 -0.54 -8.92 15.29
N GLU A 72 -1.84 -8.98 14.99
CA GLU A 72 -2.40 -9.74 13.85
C GLU A 72 -1.92 -9.17 12.52
N MET A 73 -2.00 -7.83 12.34
CA MET A 73 -1.49 -7.12 11.15
C MET A 73 -0.02 -7.43 10.89
N ASN A 74 0.81 -7.36 11.93
CA ASN A 74 2.24 -7.66 11.81
C ASN A 74 2.55 -9.12 11.50
N ALA A 75 1.72 -10.04 11.99
CA ALA A 75 1.92 -11.48 11.78
C ALA A 75 1.57 -11.94 10.36
N LEU A 76 0.65 -11.26 9.67
CA LEU A 76 0.15 -11.57 8.31
C LEU A 76 -0.29 -13.04 8.13
N LYS A 77 -0.89 -13.64 9.17
CA LYS A 77 -1.28 -15.05 9.15
C LYS A 77 -2.75 -15.27 8.83
N THR A 78 -3.62 -14.36 9.26
CA THR A 78 -5.06 -14.41 9.00
C THR A 78 -5.40 -13.89 7.61
N GLU A 79 -6.55 -14.26 7.07
CA GLU A 79 -7.00 -13.77 5.77
C GLU A 79 -7.24 -12.26 5.83
N GLU A 80 -7.78 -11.75 6.95
CA GLU A 80 -7.98 -10.33 7.19
C GLU A 80 -6.67 -9.54 7.11
N ALA A 81 -5.62 -10.03 7.78
CA ALA A 81 -4.31 -9.38 7.77
C ALA A 81 -3.66 -9.40 6.37
N LYS A 82 -3.85 -10.48 5.61
CA LYS A 82 -3.38 -10.58 4.22
C LYS A 82 -4.16 -9.63 3.30
N VAL A 83 -5.50 -9.62 3.41
CA VAL A 83 -6.37 -8.73 2.63
C VAL A 83 -6.06 -7.27 2.93
N TYR A 84 -5.97 -6.90 4.21
CA TYR A 84 -5.56 -5.54 4.59
C TYR A 84 -4.25 -5.15 3.89
N LYS A 85 -3.21 -6.01 3.97
CA LYS A 85 -1.91 -5.69 3.39
C LYS A 85 -1.91 -5.64 1.86
N ALA A 86 -2.75 -6.45 1.23
CA ALA A 86 -2.97 -6.37 -0.22
C ALA A 86 -3.64 -5.05 -0.62
N LEU A 87 -4.67 -4.63 0.14
CA LEU A 87 -5.37 -3.37 -0.10
C LEU A 87 -4.49 -2.14 0.09
N ASP A 88 -3.65 -2.13 1.12
CA ASP A 88 -2.65 -1.09 1.37
C ASP A 88 -1.72 -0.92 0.16
N LYS A 89 -1.17 -2.01 -0.35
CA LYS A 89 -0.28 -1.97 -1.52
C LYS A 89 -1.00 -1.64 -2.83
N LEU A 90 -2.22 -2.12 -3.02
CA LEU A 90 -3.03 -1.78 -4.19
C LEU A 90 -3.40 -0.31 -4.19
N GLU A 91 -3.73 0.23 -3.02
CA GLU A 91 -4.03 1.66 -2.86
C GLU A 91 -2.83 2.50 -3.30
N ALA A 92 -1.63 2.17 -2.82
CA ALA A 92 -0.40 2.87 -3.19
C ALA A 92 -0.15 2.85 -4.72
N VAL A 93 -0.34 1.69 -5.38
CA VAL A 93 -0.21 1.58 -6.85
C VAL A 93 -1.25 2.43 -7.57
N ILE A 94 -2.51 2.38 -7.13
CA ILE A 94 -3.60 3.13 -7.77
C ILE A 94 -3.41 4.64 -7.57
N ALA A 95 -3.11 5.08 -6.35
CA ALA A 95 -2.87 6.48 -6.04
C ALA A 95 -1.66 7.03 -6.83
N HIS A 96 -0.58 6.25 -6.93
CA HIS A 96 0.58 6.65 -7.71
C HIS A 96 0.27 6.74 -9.22
N ASN A 97 -0.58 5.88 -9.76
CA ASN A 97 -1.06 5.99 -11.14
C ASN A 97 -1.84 7.28 -11.42
N GLU A 98 -2.45 7.90 -10.41
CA GLU A 98 -3.13 9.20 -10.56
C GLU A 98 -2.15 10.40 -10.51
N SER A 99 -0.92 10.21 -10.02
CA SER A 99 0.09 11.28 -10.01
C SER A 99 0.64 11.57 -11.42
N ASP A 100 1.20 12.76 -11.64
CA ASP A 100 1.85 13.07 -12.91
C ASP A 100 3.10 12.22 -13.11
N ILE A 101 3.24 11.58 -14.28
CA ILE A 101 4.37 10.67 -14.56
C ILE A 101 5.73 11.37 -14.53
N SER A 102 5.77 12.68 -14.73
CA SER A 102 7.00 13.48 -14.61
C SER A 102 7.55 13.52 -13.18
N THR A 103 6.71 13.17 -12.19
CA THR A 103 7.12 13.07 -10.77
C THR A 103 7.68 11.71 -10.41
N TRP A 104 7.57 10.71 -11.30
CA TRP A 104 8.00 9.35 -11.01
C TRP A 104 9.52 9.21 -11.03
N LEU A 105 10.05 8.51 -10.02
CA LEU A 105 11.45 8.11 -9.99
C LEU A 105 11.69 6.93 -10.96
N PRO A 106 12.91 6.78 -11.51
CA PRO A 106 13.22 5.69 -12.44
C PRO A 106 12.87 4.29 -11.93
N LEU A 107 13.04 4.04 -10.62
CA LEU A 107 12.72 2.75 -10.01
C LEU A 107 11.20 2.48 -9.93
N GLU A 108 10.37 3.52 -9.93
CA GLU A 108 8.93 3.40 -9.77
C GLU A 108 8.24 2.85 -11.02
N TYR A 109 8.84 3.02 -12.20
CA TYR A 109 8.36 2.43 -13.44
C TYR A 109 8.28 0.90 -13.39
N GLU A 110 9.19 0.24 -12.67
CA GLU A 110 9.19 -1.21 -12.46
C GLU A 110 8.41 -1.58 -11.20
N LEU A 111 8.59 -0.81 -10.13
CA LEU A 111 7.94 -1.05 -8.84
C LEU A 111 6.42 -1.06 -8.97
N GLN A 112 5.83 -0.13 -9.72
CA GLN A 112 4.38 -0.04 -9.96
C GLN A 112 3.79 -1.32 -10.55
N GLN A 113 4.58 -2.09 -11.30
CA GLN A 113 4.13 -3.34 -11.92
C GLN A 113 4.18 -4.53 -10.96
N THR A 114 4.99 -4.46 -9.89
CA THR A 114 5.33 -5.62 -9.05
C THR A 114 4.94 -5.46 -7.58
N TYR A 115 4.73 -4.24 -7.09
CA TYR A 115 4.64 -3.90 -5.67
C TYR A 115 3.56 -4.65 -4.89
N ALA A 116 2.36 -4.83 -5.46
CA ALA A 116 1.28 -5.55 -4.82
C ALA A 116 1.20 -7.04 -5.21
N ALA A 117 1.93 -7.48 -6.25
CA ALA A 117 1.76 -8.76 -6.92
C ALA A 117 1.78 -9.99 -5.98
N GLU A 118 2.69 -10.01 -4.99
CA GLU A 118 2.75 -11.13 -4.04
C GLU A 118 1.63 -11.07 -2.99
N SER A 119 1.19 -9.86 -2.63
CA SER A 119 0.21 -9.67 -1.56
C SER A 119 -1.22 -10.01 -1.98
N VAL A 120 -1.53 -9.94 -3.27
CA VAL A 120 -2.87 -10.22 -3.81
C VAL A 120 -3.11 -11.70 -4.09
N LYS A 121 -2.07 -12.54 -4.09
CA LYS A 121 -2.15 -13.96 -4.42
C LYS A 121 -3.14 -14.71 -3.53
N GLY A 122 -4.00 -15.49 -4.18
CA GLY A 122 -5.03 -16.28 -3.53
C GLY A 122 -6.36 -15.55 -3.31
N PHE A 123 -6.46 -14.28 -3.73
CA PHE A 123 -7.67 -13.47 -3.71
C PHE A 123 -8.04 -13.03 -5.13
N PRO A 124 -8.85 -13.78 -5.88
CA PRO A 124 -9.11 -13.53 -7.30
C PRO A 124 -9.52 -12.10 -7.63
N ILE A 125 -10.36 -11.49 -6.80
CA ILE A 125 -10.77 -10.08 -7.00
C ILE A 125 -9.61 -9.10 -6.83
N LEU A 126 -8.69 -9.34 -5.88
CA LEU A 126 -7.53 -8.48 -5.67
C LEU A 126 -6.49 -8.68 -6.77
N GLU A 127 -6.33 -9.91 -7.28
CA GLU A 127 -5.49 -10.22 -8.45
C GLU A 127 -6.01 -9.48 -9.70
N GLU A 128 -7.32 -9.43 -9.90
CA GLU A 128 -7.93 -8.69 -11.01
C GLU A 128 -7.74 -7.17 -10.86
N ILE A 129 -7.89 -6.61 -9.66
CA ILE A 129 -7.61 -5.20 -9.39
C ILE A 129 -6.13 -4.88 -9.67
N GLN A 130 -5.21 -5.75 -9.25
CA GLN A 130 -3.77 -5.62 -9.53
C GLN A 130 -3.51 -5.63 -11.05
N ARG A 131 -4.12 -6.56 -11.79
CA ARG A 131 -3.98 -6.65 -13.24
C ARG A 131 -4.40 -5.35 -13.92
N LEU A 132 -5.56 -4.81 -13.56
CA LEU A 132 -6.07 -3.54 -14.09
C LEU A 132 -5.18 -2.34 -13.72
N ALA A 133 -4.67 -2.31 -12.49
CA ALA A 133 -3.77 -1.25 -12.05
C ALA A 133 -2.45 -1.26 -12.82
N VAL A 134 -1.89 -2.45 -13.09
CA VAL A 134 -0.67 -2.62 -13.90
C VAL A 134 -0.92 -2.24 -15.36
N GLU A 135 -2.08 -2.63 -15.92
CA GLU A 135 -2.47 -2.23 -17.28
C GLU A 135 -2.48 -0.71 -17.42
N LYS A 136 -3.11 0.00 -16.47
CA LYS A 136 -3.11 1.47 -16.43
C LYS A 136 -1.70 2.06 -16.26
N THR A 137 -0.84 1.43 -15.47
CA THR A 137 0.58 1.81 -15.34
C THR A 137 1.29 1.75 -16.69
N LEU A 138 1.12 0.64 -17.43
CA LEU A 138 1.77 0.42 -18.72
C LEU A 138 1.25 1.38 -19.79
N GLU A 139 -0.05 1.67 -19.83
CA GLU A 139 -0.66 2.68 -20.69
C GLU A 139 0.00 4.05 -20.46
N LYS A 140 0.07 4.48 -19.20
CA LYS A 140 0.66 5.76 -18.82
C LYS A 140 2.13 5.88 -19.23
N ILE A 141 2.92 4.81 -19.02
CA ILE A 141 4.32 4.74 -19.45
C ILE A 141 4.45 4.82 -20.99
N ALA A 142 3.53 4.17 -21.71
CA ALA A 142 3.53 4.20 -23.18
C ALA A 142 3.18 5.59 -23.72
N GLU A 143 2.21 6.27 -23.11
CA GLU A 143 1.82 7.65 -23.47
C GLU A 143 2.98 8.64 -23.24
N GLU A 144 3.69 8.53 -22.14
CA GLU A 144 4.87 9.36 -21.87
C GLU A 144 5.95 9.16 -22.92
N LYS A 145 6.24 7.89 -23.27
CA LYS A 145 7.25 7.58 -24.31
C LYS A 145 6.84 8.10 -25.69
N ALA A 146 5.55 8.05 -26.02
CA ALA A 146 5.03 8.58 -27.27
C ALA A 146 5.05 10.12 -27.31
N GLY A 147 4.84 10.78 -26.17
CA GLY A 147 4.88 12.24 -26.03
C GLY A 147 6.29 12.83 -26.04
N ARG A 148 7.31 12.04 -25.72
CA ARG A 148 8.74 12.42 -25.90
C ARG A 148 9.11 12.27 -27.35
N ASN A 149 8.86 13.32 -28.15
CA ASN A 149 9.20 13.36 -29.58
C ASN A 149 10.72 13.22 -29.79
N PRO A 150 11.23 12.37 -30.71
CA PRO A 150 12.68 12.18 -30.95
C PRO A 150 13.41 13.42 -31.46
N GLU A 151 12.71 14.52 -31.76
CA GLU A 151 13.29 15.70 -32.38
C GLU A 151 13.87 16.75 -31.44
N ASP A 152 13.61 16.65 -30.10
CA ASP A 152 14.10 17.64 -29.14
C ASP A 152 15.58 17.42 -28.72
N GLY A 153 16.20 16.33 -29.15
CA GLY A 153 17.61 15.99 -28.91
C GLY A 153 18.63 16.55 -29.90
N ARG A 154 18.25 17.44 -30.83
CA ARG A 154 19.16 17.97 -31.88
C ARG A 154 19.37 19.48 -31.88
N ARG A 155 19.24 20.12 -30.76
CA ARG A 155 19.55 21.55 -30.64
C ARG A 155 20.47 21.84 -29.47
N GLU A 156 21.61 21.18 -29.42
CA GLU A 156 22.79 21.66 -28.70
C GLU A 156 24.03 21.07 -29.37
N GLU A 157 24.46 21.70 -30.46
CA GLU A 157 25.84 21.76 -30.94
C GLU A 157 26.16 23.22 -31.31
#